data_bcb9bff4e7d241e0115aebb4edb1c48c
#
_entry.id   bcb9bff4e7d241e0115aebb4edb1c48c
#
_cell.length_a   1.000
_cell.length_b   1.000
_cell.length_c   1.000
_cell.angle_alpha   90.00
_cell.angle_beta   90.00
_cell.angle_gamma   90.00
#
_symmetry.space_group_name_H-M   'P 1'
#
loop_
_entity.id
_entity.type
_entity.pdbx_description
1 polymer ?
#
loop_
_entity_poly.entity_id
_entity_poly.type
_entity_poly.pdbx_seq_one_letter_code
_entity_poly.pdbx_strand_id
1 'polypeptide(L)'
;MLDHDVRSYELIARAFVGEPGGLSRDDVLDNVTHYWLTNTAISAARLYWESKLAFFDAKGVEIPVGVTVFPDELYPAPLSWAERAYPKLIHYNKVEQGGHFAAWEQPQIFSTEMRSTFRSLR
;
A
#
# COMPACT_ATOMS: atom_id res chain seq x y z
N MET A 1 2.65 10.77 9.42
CA MET A 1 1.55 9.93 8.96
C MET A 1 0.47 10.64 8.15
N LEU A 2 0.32 11.93 8.25
CA LEU A 2 -0.39 12.66 7.22
C LEU A 2 0.55 12.71 6.02
N ASP A 3 0.30 11.84 5.09
CA ASP A 3 0.97 11.90 3.81
C ASP A 3 0.59 13.22 3.13
N HIS A 4 1.46 13.73 2.30
CA HIS A 4 1.21 14.93 1.50
C HIS A 4 0.26 14.64 0.32
N ASP A 5 -0.29 13.43 0.29
CA ASP A 5 -1.28 13.04 -0.69
C ASP A 5 -2.70 13.40 -0.23
N VAL A 6 -3.42 14.09 -1.10
CA VAL A 6 -4.79 14.53 -0.85
C VAL A 6 -5.72 13.35 -0.58
N ARG A 7 -5.55 12.22 -1.27
CA ARG A 7 -6.40 11.04 -1.11
C ARG A 7 -6.22 10.38 0.25
N SER A 8 -4.98 10.25 0.70
CA SER A 8 -4.68 9.74 2.04
C SER A 8 -5.26 10.67 3.13
N TYR A 9 -5.18 11.98 2.92
CA TYR A 9 -5.81 12.94 3.81
C TYR A 9 -7.34 12.80 3.84
N GLU A 10 -7.97 12.67 2.68
CA GLU A 10 -9.41 12.49 2.56
C GLU A 10 -9.87 11.19 3.23
N LEU A 11 -9.14 10.09 3.05
CA LEU A 11 -9.42 8.81 3.71
C LEU A 11 -9.45 8.97 5.24
N ILE A 12 -8.44 9.63 5.79
CA ILE A 12 -8.36 9.89 7.23
C ILE A 12 -9.48 10.84 7.68
N ALA A 13 -9.76 11.89 6.93
CA ALA A 13 -10.82 12.85 7.24
C ALA A 13 -12.20 12.18 7.28
N ARG A 14 -12.49 11.29 6.34
CA ARG A 14 -13.75 10.52 6.30
C ARG A 14 -13.97 9.69 7.57
N ALA A 15 -12.91 9.10 8.11
CA ALA A 15 -13.00 8.34 9.37
C ALA A 15 -13.50 9.20 10.55
N PHE A 16 -13.20 10.50 10.55
CA PHE A 16 -13.63 11.44 11.60
C PHE A 16 -15.03 12.04 11.39
N VAL A 17 -15.54 12.06 10.17
CA VAL A 17 -16.91 12.52 9.88
C VAL A 17 -17.92 11.37 9.79
N GLY A 18 -17.47 10.13 10.01
CA GLY A 18 -18.34 8.95 10.05
C GLY A 18 -18.75 8.43 8.67
N GLU A 19 -18.04 8.83 7.62
CA GLU A 19 -18.27 8.27 6.29
C GLU A 19 -17.56 6.93 6.13
N PRO A 20 -18.20 5.92 5.54
CA PRO A 20 -17.59 4.62 5.33
C PRO A 20 -16.46 4.71 4.32
N GLY A 21 -15.24 4.47 4.76
CA GLY A 21 -14.04 4.46 3.92
C GLY A 21 -13.10 3.29 4.21
N GLY A 22 -13.60 2.28 4.92
CA GLY A 22 -12.78 1.14 5.36
C GLY A 22 -12.05 1.35 6.68
N LEU A 23 -11.86 2.60 7.13
CA LEU A 23 -11.23 2.93 8.40
C LEU A 23 -12.22 3.54 9.38
N SER A 24 -12.14 3.11 10.63
CA SER A 24 -12.81 3.78 11.75
C SER A 24 -11.93 4.89 12.33
N ARG A 25 -12.55 5.76 13.12
CA ARG A 25 -11.83 6.76 13.90
C ARG A 25 -10.79 6.11 14.83
N ASP A 26 -11.16 5.00 15.44
CA ASP A 26 -10.28 4.29 16.39
C ASP A 26 -9.07 3.70 15.67
N ASP A 27 -9.21 3.15 14.47
CA ASP A 27 -8.07 2.69 13.66
C ASP A 27 -7.03 3.80 13.44
N VAL A 28 -7.49 5.01 13.14
CA VAL A 28 -6.61 6.17 12.94
C VAL A 28 -5.94 6.58 14.26
N LEU A 29 -6.71 6.63 15.35
CA LEU A 29 -6.20 7.03 16.67
C LEU A 29 -5.21 6.00 17.22
N ASP A 30 -5.47 4.72 17.05
CA ASP A 30 -4.57 3.64 17.44
C ASP A 30 -3.23 3.72 16.70
N ASN A 31 -3.28 3.99 15.41
CA ASN A 31 -2.07 4.17 14.61
C ASN A 31 -1.25 5.38 15.08
N VAL A 32 -1.88 6.53 15.28
CA VAL A 32 -1.20 7.74 15.79
C VAL A 32 -0.62 7.50 17.18
N THR A 33 -1.39 6.86 18.06
CA THR A 33 -0.97 6.56 19.43
C THR A 33 0.21 5.60 19.46
N HIS A 34 0.21 4.59 18.57
CA HIS A 34 1.33 3.66 18.44
C HIS A 34 2.64 4.41 18.15
N TYR A 35 2.66 5.28 17.13
CA TYR A 35 3.86 6.06 16.81
C TYR A 35 4.29 6.99 17.95
N TRP A 36 3.33 7.58 18.63
CA TRP A 36 3.60 8.50 19.73
C TRP A 36 4.19 7.77 20.94
N LEU A 37 3.51 6.73 21.43
CA LEU A 37 3.93 5.99 22.63
C LEU A 37 5.27 5.27 22.45
N THR A 38 5.53 4.75 21.25
CA THR A 38 6.77 4.04 20.96
C THR A 38 7.92 4.96 20.53
N ASN A 39 7.63 6.25 20.30
CA ASN A 39 8.59 7.24 19.79
C ASN A 39 9.28 6.78 18.49
N THR A 40 8.55 6.12 17.58
CA THR A 40 9.10 5.49 16.37
C THR A 40 8.93 6.30 15.10
N ALA A 41 8.44 7.53 15.16
CA ALA A 41 8.25 8.37 13.98
C ALA A 41 9.56 8.61 13.21
N ILE A 42 10.66 8.86 13.92
CA ILE A 42 11.98 9.08 13.31
C ILE A 42 12.51 7.82 12.64
N SER A 43 12.38 6.65 13.29
CA SER A 43 12.83 5.39 12.71
C SER A 43 11.98 4.98 11.50
N ALA A 44 10.68 5.25 11.51
CA ALA A 44 9.81 5.04 10.36
C ALA A 44 10.18 5.96 9.17
N ALA A 45 10.54 7.22 9.43
CA ALA A 45 10.95 8.16 8.40
C ALA A 45 12.35 7.86 7.81
N ARG A 46 13.15 7.02 8.46
CA ARG A 46 14.50 6.67 8.02
C ARG A 46 14.53 6.05 6.62
N LEU A 47 13.52 5.25 6.25
CA LEU A 47 13.39 4.69 4.92
C LEU A 47 13.46 5.78 3.84
N TYR A 48 12.76 6.88 4.02
CA TYR A 48 12.74 8.00 3.07
C TYR A 48 14.06 8.75 3.01
N TRP A 49 14.73 8.86 4.14
CA TRP A 49 16.03 9.52 4.24
C TRP A 49 17.17 8.71 3.63
N GLU A 50 17.17 7.40 3.86
CA GLU A 50 18.27 6.51 3.45
C GLU A 50 18.08 5.95 2.03
N SER A 51 16.86 5.84 1.52
CA SER A 51 16.60 5.31 0.18
C SER A 51 17.15 6.27 -0.89
N LYS A 52 18.06 5.76 -1.70
CA LYS A 52 18.66 6.46 -2.86
C LYS A 52 18.20 5.86 -4.19
N LEU A 53 17.26 4.93 -4.16
CA LEU A 53 16.74 4.31 -5.37
C LEU A 53 15.80 5.27 -6.11
N ALA A 54 15.92 5.34 -7.42
CA ALA A 54 14.99 6.04 -8.25
C ALA A 54 13.58 5.44 -8.13
N PHE A 55 12.57 6.27 -8.05
CA PHE A 55 11.22 5.86 -7.65
C PHE A 55 10.59 4.86 -8.64
N PHE A 56 10.79 5.09 -9.95
CA PHE A 56 10.17 4.29 -11.01
C PHE A 56 11.12 3.32 -11.73
N ASP A 57 12.34 3.18 -11.27
CA ASP A 57 13.29 2.26 -11.89
C ASP A 57 13.02 0.81 -11.51
N ALA A 58 13.36 -0.10 -12.43
CA ALA A 58 13.41 -1.52 -12.14
C ALA A 58 14.44 -1.81 -11.04
N LYS A 59 14.03 -2.58 -10.03
CA LYS A 59 14.86 -2.83 -8.83
C LYS A 59 15.70 -4.11 -8.89
N GLY A 60 15.69 -4.82 -10.02
CA GLY A 60 16.42 -6.09 -10.15
C GLY A 60 15.91 -7.21 -9.24
N VAL A 61 14.60 -7.23 -8.98
CA VAL A 61 13.98 -8.26 -8.14
C VAL A 61 13.88 -9.58 -8.91
N GLU A 62 14.60 -10.59 -8.45
CA GLU A 62 14.68 -11.90 -9.11
C GLU A 62 13.83 -13.00 -8.46
N ILE A 63 13.11 -12.70 -7.40
CA ILE A 63 12.14 -13.62 -6.79
C ILE A 63 10.77 -13.48 -7.46
N PRO A 64 9.85 -14.46 -7.30
CA PRO A 64 8.46 -14.33 -7.76
C PRO A 64 7.77 -13.09 -7.18
N VAL A 65 7.12 -12.32 -8.04
CA VAL A 65 6.45 -11.05 -7.68
C VAL A 65 5.00 -11.09 -8.10
N GLY A 66 4.12 -10.63 -7.23
CA GLY A 66 2.75 -10.29 -7.58
C GLY A 66 2.51 -8.80 -7.50
N VAL A 67 1.71 -8.28 -8.41
CA VAL A 67 1.29 -6.87 -8.44
C VAL A 67 -0.24 -6.82 -8.41
N THR A 68 -0.78 -6.17 -7.40
CA THR A 68 -2.21 -5.81 -7.35
C THR A 68 -2.33 -4.30 -7.42
N VAL A 69 -3.08 -3.82 -8.38
CA VAL A 69 -3.32 -2.38 -8.59
C VAL A 69 -4.64 -2.00 -7.97
N PHE A 70 -4.59 -1.11 -7.00
CA PHE A 70 -5.75 -0.52 -6.34
C PHE A 70 -6.17 0.78 -7.05
N PRO A 71 -7.47 1.06 -7.21
CA PRO A 71 -7.94 2.17 -8.04
C PRO A 71 -7.56 3.55 -7.50
N ASP A 72 -7.49 3.70 -6.18
CA ASP A 72 -7.20 4.97 -5.52
C ASP A 72 -5.71 5.13 -5.15
N GLU A 73 -4.84 4.28 -5.73
CA GLU A 73 -3.40 4.45 -5.59
C GLU A 73 -2.90 5.65 -6.39
N LEU A 74 -1.84 6.31 -5.91
CA LEU A 74 -1.22 7.47 -6.54
C LEU A 74 -0.74 7.20 -7.96
N TYR A 75 -0.18 6.02 -8.17
CA TYR A 75 0.45 5.60 -9.42
C TYR A 75 0.03 4.18 -9.81
N PRO A 76 -1.17 4.02 -10.39
CA PRO A 76 -1.61 2.71 -10.86
C PRO A 76 -0.67 2.17 -11.95
N ALA A 77 0.10 1.14 -11.62
CA ALA A 77 1.10 0.59 -12.53
C ALA A 77 0.45 -0.17 -13.70
N PRO A 78 0.70 0.19 -14.98
CA PRO A 78 0.29 -0.63 -16.11
C PRO A 78 0.98 -2.01 -16.11
N LEU A 79 0.29 -3.04 -16.63
CA LEU A 79 0.87 -4.38 -16.76
C LEU A 79 2.24 -4.38 -17.45
N SER A 80 2.36 -3.64 -18.55
CA SER A 80 3.62 -3.54 -19.30
C SER A 80 4.80 -2.96 -18.51
N TRP A 81 4.51 -2.14 -17.50
CA TRP A 81 5.54 -1.63 -16.60
C TRP A 81 5.93 -2.68 -15.56
N ALA A 82 4.94 -3.40 -15.02
CA ALA A 82 5.18 -4.48 -14.08
C ALA A 82 5.99 -5.62 -14.71
N GLU A 83 5.64 -6.04 -15.93
CA GLU A 83 6.38 -7.06 -16.70
C GLU A 83 7.83 -6.65 -16.96
N ARG A 84 8.07 -5.38 -17.30
CA ARG A 84 9.42 -4.87 -17.52
C ARG A 84 10.22 -4.76 -16.23
N ALA A 85 9.58 -4.40 -15.12
CA ALA A 85 10.24 -4.22 -13.83
C ALA A 85 10.53 -5.55 -13.12
N TYR A 86 9.69 -6.57 -13.32
CA TYR A 86 9.72 -7.83 -12.59
C TYR A 86 9.75 -9.03 -13.54
N PRO A 87 10.95 -9.55 -13.87
CA PRO A 87 11.11 -10.68 -14.80
C PRO A 87 10.36 -11.96 -14.37
N LYS A 88 10.09 -12.11 -13.08
CA LYS A 88 9.34 -13.23 -12.49
C LYS A 88 7.98 -12.78 -11.97
N LEU A 89 7.26 -11.96 -12.74
CA LEU A 89 5.89 -11.59 -12.42
C LEU A 89 4.99 -12.82 -12.55
N ILE A 90 4.43 -13.30 -11.43
CA ILE A 90 3.56 -14.47 -11.37
C ILE A 90 2.08 -14.14 -11.22
N HIS A 91 1.77 -12.89 -10.91
CA HIS A 91 0.41 -12.43 -10.73
C HIS A 91 0.30 -10.94 -11.03
N TYR A 92 -0.74 -10.57 -11.76
CA TYR A 92 -1.12 -9.18 -11.95
C TYR A 92 -2.64 -9.08 -11.94
N ASN A 93 -3.17 -8.24 -11.07
CA ASN A 93 -4.62 -8.00 -11.01
C ASN A 93 -4.91 -6.52 -10.76
N LYS A 94 -6.07 -6.07 -11.23
CA LYS A 94 -6.65 -4.78 -10.88
C LYS A 94 -7.93 -5.03 -10.11
N VAL A 95 -8.01 -4.46 -8.92
CA VAL A 95 -9.19 -4.55 -8.07
C VAL A 95 -10.01 -3.26 -8.16
N GLU A 96 -11.23 -3.31 -7.67
CA GLU A 96 -12.19 -2.21 -7.85
C GLU A 96 -12.29 -1.27 -6.64
N GLN A 97 -11.63 -1.61 -5.52
CA GLN A 97 -11.71 -0.85 -4.27
C GLN A 97 -10.36 -0.83 -3.56
N GLY A 98 -10.11 0.26 -2.84
CA GLY A 98 -8.93 0.47 -2.04
C GLY A 98 -7.90 1.40 -2.67
N GLY A 99 -7.02 1.93 -1.84
CA GLY A 99 -6.03 2.93 -2.22
C GLY A 99 -4.66 2.65 -1.62
N HIS A 100 -3.99 3.71 -1.23
CA HIS A 100 -2.60 3.69 -0.78
C HIS A 100 -2.35 2.78 0.43
N PHE A 101 -3.30 2.71 1.34
CA PHE A 101 -3.22 1.84 2.52
C PHE A 101 -4.04 0.55 2.34
N ALA A 102 -3.93 -0.08 1.19
CA ALA A 102 -4.76 -1.18 0.74
C ALA A 102 -4.99 -2.29 1.79
N ALA A 103 -3.95 -2.71 2.51
CA ALA A 103 -4.06 -3.74 3.54
C ALA A 103 -4.92 -3.28 4.74
N TRP A 104 -4.94 -1.99 5.01
CA TRP A 104 -5.69 -1.39 6.09
C TRP A 104 -7.12 -1.05 5.66
N GLU A 105 -7.28 -0.48 4.46
CA GLU A 105 -8.57 -0.08 3.92
C GLU A 105 -9.43 -1.27 3.51
N GLN A 106 -8.83 -2.28 2.90
CA GLN A 106 -9.48 -3.43 2.28
C GLN A 106 -8.79 -4.76 2.65
N PRO A 107 -8.74 -5.13 3.94
CA PRO A 107 -7.98 -6.30 4.41
C PRO A 107 -8.44 -7.62 3.78
N GLN A 108 -9.72 -7.77 3.44
CA GLN A 108 -10.27 -8.97 2.80
C GLN A 108 -9.78 -9.10 1.35
N ILE A 109 -9.84 -7.99 0.58
CA ILE A 109 -9.34 -7.95 -0.80
C ILE A 109 -7.84 -8.22 -0.77
N PHE A 110 -7.10 -7.48 0.05
CA PHE A 110 -5.65 -7.64 0.17
C PHE A 110 -5.25 -9.09 0.52
N SER A 111 -5.89 -9.71 1.51
CA SER A 111 -5.59 -11.09 1.91
C SER A 111 -5.95 -12.11 0.82
N THR A 112 -7.00 -11.86 0.04
CA THR A 112 -7.39 -12.70 -1.09
C THR A 112 -6.37 -12.61 -2.22
N GLU A 113 -5.93 -11.42 -2.56
CA GLU A 113 -4.89 -11.18 -3.56
C GLU A 113 -3.57 -11.83 -3.15
N MET A 114 -3.15 -11.70 -1.89
CA MET A 114 -1.96 -12.37 -1.36
C MET A 114 -2.04 -13.90 -1.51
N ARG A 115 -3.18 -14.50 -1.16
CA ARG A 115 -3.38 -15.95 -1.31
C ARG A 115 -3.37 -16.39 -2.79
N SER A 116 -3.99 -15.60 -3.67
CA SER A 116 -4.04 -15.87 -5.10
C SER A 116 -2.66 -15.78 -5.73
N THR A 117 -1.93 -14.72 -5.42
CA THR A 117 -0.56 -14.47 -5.88
C THR A 117 0.37 -15.65 -5.62
N PHE A 118 0.39 -16.14 -4.38
CA PHE A 118 1.37 -17.14 -3.96
C PHE A 118 0.83 -18.58 -3.94
N ARG A 119 -0.34 -18.81 -4.53
CA ARG A 119 -0.94 -20.16 -4.59
C ARG A 119 -0.03 -21.18 -5.28
N SER A 120 0.62 -20.80 -6.36
CA SER A 120 1.49 -21.67 -7.15
C SER A 120 2.84 -21.99 -6.48
N LEU A 121 3.17 -21.32 -5.39
CA LEU A 121 4.42 -21.50 -4.65
C LEU A 121 4.27 -22.33 -3.37
N ARG A 122 3.10 -22.91 -3.16
CA ARG A 122 2.79 -23.76 -1.99
C ARG A 122 2.87 -25.22 -2.34
#